data_ddbe3eee1c1f1f7d442fba9a31182985
#
_entry.id   ddbe3eee1c1f1f7d442fba9a31182985
#
_cell.length_a   1.000
_cell.length_b   1.000
_cell.length_c   1.000
_cell.angle_alpha   90.00
_cell.angle_beta   90.00
_cell.angle_gamma   90.00
#
_symmetry.space_group_name_H-M   'P 1'
#
loop_
_entity.id
_entity.type
_entity.pdbx_description
1 polymer ?
#
loop_
_entity_poly.entity_id
_entity_poly.type
_entity_poly.pdbx_seq_one_letter_code
_entity_poly.pdbx_strand_id
1 'polypeptide(L)'
;AAAEDIAQECFLKIHRYANRIDTTLPLIPWLYRVTVNLSYTWVTRQKRRTISLEGMVDRLISPNWLSPDHLAEHSETQRQVRDAIGELNLNQRVVVALHYLSGLSLEEIADILDCPLGTVKSRLHYARENLRHQLETVHLPGEVAHGYAR
;
A
#
# COMPACT_ATOMS: atom_id res chain seq x y z
N ALA A 1 6.51 10.99 9.46
CA ALA A 1 7.09 10.12 10.51
C ALA A 1 7.27 8.66 10.03
N ALA A 2 6.22 7.82 9.94
CA ALA A 2 6.42 6.38 9.64
C ALA A 2 7.08 6.10 8.28
N ALA A 3 6.68 6.81 7.23
CA ALA A 3 7.27 6.65 5.91
C ALA A 3 8.73 7.10 5.87
N GLU A 4 9.05 8.17 6.57
CA GLU A 4 10.42 8.69 6.72
C GLU A 4 11.30 7.70 7.49
N ASP A 5 10.78 7.12 8.58
CA ASP A 5 11.50 6.11 9.37
C ASP A 5 11.81 4.86 8.52
N ILE A 6 10.83 4.41 7.71
CA ILE A 6 11.01 3.29 6.77
C ILE A 6 12.05 3.65 5.70
N ALA A 7 11.99 4.85 5.14
CA ALA A 7 12.95 5.30 4.15
C ALA A 7 14.38 5.36 4.72
N GLN A 8 14.55 5.92 5.92
CA GLN A 8 15.85 5.94 6.62
C GLN A 8 16.37 4.53 6.87
N GLU A 9 15.52 3.61 7.35
CA GLU A 9 15.91 2.22 7.57
C GLU A 9 16.31 1.52 6.25
N CYS A 10 15.64 1.84 5.13
CA CYS A 10 16.05 1.36 3.81
C CYS A 10 17.46 1.84 3.45
N PHE A 11 17.77 3.12 3.63
CA PHE A 11 19.11 3.67 3.35
C PHE A 11 20.17 3.06 4.27
N LEU A 12 19.88 2.87 5.54
CA LEU A 12 20.79 2.20 6.47
C LEU A 12 21.07 0.75 6.05
N LYS A 13 20.05 0.04 5.55
CA LYS A 13 20.24 -1.32 5.01
C LYS A 13 21.10 -1.32 3.73
N ILE A 14 20.84 -0.39 2.80
CA ILE A 14 21.67 -0.23 1.60
C ILE A 14 23.13 -0.03 2.02
N HIS A 15 23.39 0.91 2.90
CA HIS A 15 24.74 1.20 3.38
C HIS A 15 25.39 -0.03 4.05
N ARG A 16 24.65 -0.72 4.94
CA ARG A 16 25.17 -1.90 5.66
C ARG A 16 25.50 -3.07 4.73
N TYR A 17 24.72 -3.24 3.67
CA TYR A 17 24.87 -4.34 2.72
C TYR A 17 25.58 -3.95 1.42
N ALA A 18 26.05 -2.70 1.30
CA ALA A 18 26.69 -2.17 0.08
C ALA A 18 27.76 -3.09 -0.49
N ASN A 19 28.63 -3.63 0.37
CA ASN A 19 29.72 -4.54 -0.03
C ASN A 19 29.28 -5.96 -0.38
N ARG A 20 27.99 -6.30 -0.16
CA ARG A 20 27.40 -7.62 -0.44
C ARG A 20 26.37 -7.59 -1.55
N ILE A 21 25.99 -6.38 -1.99
CA ILE A 21 25.04 -6.21 -3.09
C ILE A 21 25.79 -6.57 -4.38
N ASP A 22 25.24 -7.53 -5.11
CA ASP A 22 25.72 -7.87 -6.44
C ASP A 22 25.34 -6.75 -7.41
N THR A 23 26.31 -5.95 -7.82
CA THR A 23 26.11 -4.82 -8.74
C THR A 23 25.81 -5.24 -10.17
N THR A 24 25.90 -6.53 -10.50
CA THR A 24 25.51 -7.07 -11.81
C THR A 24 23.99 -7.24 -11.91
N LEU A 25 23.29 -7.29 -10.79
CA LEU A 25 21.83 -7.40 -10.72
C LEU A 25 21.15 -6.04 -10.52
N PRO A 26 19.93 -5.85 -11.05
CA PRO A 26 19.20 -4.60 -10.86
C PRO A 26 18.90 -4.37 -9.37
N LEU A 27 19.30 -3.21 -8.85
CA LEU A 27 19.10 -2.83 -7.45
C LEU A 27 17.64 -2.58 -7.10
N ILE A 28 16.86 -2.10 -8.06
CA ILE A 28 15.48 -1.64 -7.85
C ILE A 28 14.55 -2.75 -7.29
N PRO A 29 14.48 -3.97 -7.82
CA PRO A 29 13.67 -5.05 -7.25
C PRO A 29 14.06 -5.39 -5.81
N TRP A 30 15.35 -5.38 -5.50
CA TRP A 30 15.83 -5.59 -4.14
C TRP A 30 15.36 -4.48 -3.19
N LEU A 31 15.42 -3.22 -3.65
CA LEU A 31 14.97 -2.06 -2.87
C LEU A 31 13.45 -2.14 -2.58
N TYR A 32 12.63 -2.49 -3.57
CA TYR A 32 11.20 -2.73 -3.36
C TYR A 32 10.96 -3.83 -2.32
N ARG A 33 11.68 -4.96 -2.41
CA ARG A 33 11.57 -6.05 -1.44
C ARG A 33 11.92 -5.59 -0.02
N VAL A 34 13.00 -4.84 0.15
CA VAL A 34 13.41 -4.29 1.45
C VAL A 34 12.33 -3.35 2.00
N THR A 35 11.83 -2.42 1.19
CA THR A 35 10.81 -1.45 1.58
C THR A 35 9.52 -2.14 2.01
N VAL A 36 9.05 -3.11 1.23
CA VAL A 36 7.85 -3.90 1.54
C VAL A 36 8.02 -4.66 2.86
N ASN A 37 9.15 -5.35 3.05
CA ASN A 37 9.41 -6.10 4.28
C ASN A 37 9.47 -5.19 5.51
N LEU A 38 10.06 -4.01 5.40
CA LEU A 38 10.08 -3.02 6.47
C LEU A 38 8.68 -2.50 6.79
N SER A 39 7.87 -2.25 5.75
CA SER A 39 6.48 -1.81 5.89
C SER A 39 5.63 -2.86 6.60
N TYR A 40 5.74 -4.14 6.22
CA TYR A 40 5.07 -5.25 6.91
C TYR A 40 5.50 -5.34 8.38
N THR A 41 6.80 -5.24 8.64
CA THR A 41 7.35 -5.29 10.00
C THR A 41 6.81 -4.13 10.84
N TRP A 42 6.77 -2.94 10.29
CA TRP A 42 6.26 -1.75 10.97
C TRP A 42 4.77 -1.90 11.32
N VAL A 43 3.93 -2.28 10.36
CA VAL A 43 2.49 -2.49 10.59
C VAL A 43 2.24 -3.59 11.64
N THR A 44 2.99 -4.69 11.58
CA THR A 44 2.85 -5.79 12.55
C THR A 44 3.25 -5.36 13.97
N ARG A 45 4.31 -4.57 14.11
CA ARG A 45 4.73 -4.02 15.41
C ARG A 45 3.69 -3.05 15.97
N GLN A 46 3.09 -2.19 15.13
CA GLN A 46 2.03 -1.29 15.56
C GLN A 46 0.80 -2.06 16.04
N LYS A 47 0.34 -3.07 15.32
CA LYS A 47 -0.77 -3.93 15.75
C LYS A 47 -0.50 -4.59 17.10
N ARG A 48 0.71 -5.12 17.33
CA ARG A 48 1.09 -5.72 18.63
C ARG A 48 1.08 -4.70 19.77
N ARG A 49 1.54 -3.46 19.53
CA ARG A 49 1.48 -2.37 20.52
C ARG A 49 0.05 -2.02 20.88
N THR A 50 -0.84 -1.98 19.89
CA THR A 50 -2.28 -1.69 20.09
C THR A 50 -2.98 -2.77 20.90
N ILE A 51 -2.66 -4.05 20.67
CA ILE A 51 -3.23 -5.19 21.43
C ILE A 51 -2.74 -5.19 22.88
N SER A 52 -1.54 -4.69 23.16
CA SER A 52 -0.96 -4.61 24.51
C SER A 52 -1.52 -3.45 25.35
N LEU A 53 -2.26 -2.53 24.79
CA LEU A 53 -2.94 -1.43 25.45
C LEU A 53 -4.45 -1.66 25.41
N GLU A 54 -4.92 -2.62 26.19
CA GLU A 54 -6.32 -3.00 26.28
C GLU A 54 -7.27 -1.79 26.37
N GLY A 55 -8.13 -1.68 25.39
CA GLY A 55 -9.44 -1.02 25.55
C GLY A 55 -9.50 0.48 25.25
N MET A 56 -8.43 1.16 24.83
CA MET A 56 -8.47 2.62 24.65
C MET A 56 -8.23 3.12 23.22
N VAL A 57 -8.18 2.26 22.21
CA VAL A 57 -7.55 2.61 20.92
C VAL A 57 -8.36 2.30 19.67
N ASP A 58 -9.67 2.03 19.76
CA ASP A 58 -10.53 1.96 18.56
C ASP A 58 -10.65 3.30 17.80
N ARG A 59 -10.05 4.37 18.32
CA ARG A 59 -10.09 5.71 17.74
C ARG A 59 -8.78 6.21 17.11
N LEU A 60 -7.69 5.44 17.13
CA LEU A 60 -6.38 5.91 16.66
C LEU A 60 -5.79 5.11 15.49
N ILE A 61 -6.56 4.24 14.87
CA ILE A 61 -6.14 3.53 13.66
C ILE A 61 -6.78 4.17 12.41
N SER A 62 -6.71 5.46 12.31
CA SER A 62 -6.56 6.08 10.99
C SER A 62 -5.10 5.91 10.58
N PRO A 63 -4.81 5.37 9.39
CA PRO A 63 -3.44 5.31 8.91
C PRO A 63 -2.91 6.75 8.82
N ASN A 64 -2.04 7.14 9.74
CA ASN A 64 -1.51 8.51 9.87
C ASN A 64 -0.50 8.88 8.76
N TRP A 65 -0.44 8.10 7.68
CA TRP A 65 0.23 8.49 6.43
C TRP A 65 -0.61 9.47 5.60
N LEU A 66 -1.83 9.74 6.07
CA LEU A 66 -2.78 10.73 5.60
C LEU A 66 -2.70 12.00 6.45
N SER A 67 -1.51 12.50 6.76
CA SER A 67 -1.37 13.78 7.48
C SER A 67 -2.13 14.88 6.76
N PRO A 68 -2.98 15.64 7.48
CA PRO A 68 -3.80 16.72 6.89
C PRO A 68 -3.01 17.85 6.23
N ASP A 69 -1.73 18.00 6.56
CA ASP A 69 -0.90 19.14 6.16
C ASP A 69 -0.56 19.21 4.66
N HIS A 70 -0.82 18.13 3.89
CA HIS A 70 -0.68 18.14 2.44
C HIS A 70 -2.04 18.12 1.70
N LEU A 71 -3.15 18.35 2.40
CA LEU A 71 -4.52 18.07 1.90
C LEU A 71 -5.29 19.28 1.41
N ALA A 72 -4.71 20.47 1.37
CA ALA A 72 -5.44 21.69 1.03
C ALA A 72 -5.87 21.76 -0.45
N GLU A 73 -5.41 20.86 -1.34
CA GLU A 73 -5.71 20.92 -2.79
C GLU A 73 -6.26 19.61 -3.38
N HIS A 74 -6.57 18.61 -2.58
CA HIS A 74 -7.07 17.35 -3.14
C HIS A 74 -8.59 17.34 -3.27
N SER A 75 -9.08 16.95 -4.45
CA SER A 75 -10.53 16.82 -4.70
C SER A 75 -11.15 15.77 -3.75
N GLU A 76 -12.46 15.93 -3.48
CA GLU A 76 -13.23 14.97 -2.67
C GLU A 76 -13.08 13.53 -3.20
N THR A 77 -13.03 13.36 -4.52
CA THR A 77 -12.81 12.06 -5.18
C THR A 77 -11.45 11.45 -4.79
N GLN A 78 -10.39 12.23 -4.73
CA GLN A 78 -9.07 11.72 -4.32
C GLN A 78 -9.06 11.27 -2.85
N ARG A 79 -9.78 11.97 -1.99
CA ARG A 79 -9.95 11.59 -0.59
C ARG A 79 -10.68 10.25 -0.48
N GLN A 80 -11.80 10.11 -1.19
CA GLN A 80 -12.59 8.86 -1.20
C GLN A 80 -11.80 7.65 -1.70
N VAL A 81 -11.06 7.80 -2.80
CA VAL A 81 -10.19 6.74 -3.32
C VAL A 81 -9.11 6.36 -2.30
N ARG A 82 -8.52 7.34 -1.63
CA ARG A 82 -7.48 7.11 -0.62
C ARG A 82 -8.04 6.39 0.60
N ASP A 83 -9.21 6.79 1.08
CA ASP A 83 -9.89 6.15 2.20
C ASP A 83 -10.26 4.70 1.85
N ALA A 84 -10.78 4.45 0.65
CA ALA A 84 -11.07 3.13 0.15
C ALA A 84 -9.82 2.23 0.08
N ILE A 85 -8.68 2.75 -0.38
CA ILE A 85 -7.40 2.03 -0.34
C ILE A 85 -6.98 1.75 1.10
N GLY A 86 -7.25 2.68 2.02
CA GLY A 86 -6.97 2.53 3.45
C GLY A 86 -7.68 1.34 4.09
N GLU A 87 -8.89 1.03 3.65
CA GLU A 87 -9.71 -0.09 4.15
C GLU A 87 -9.28 -1.46 3.60
N LEU A 88 -8.48 -1.51 2.54
CA LEU A 88 -7.95 -2.78 2.04
C LEU A 88 -7.06 -3.45 3.08
N ASN A 89 -7.09 -4.78 3.13
CA ASN A 89 -6.08 -5.49 3.93
C ASN A 89 -4.67 -5.23 3.39
N LEU A 90 -3.66 -5.40 4.26
CA LEU A 90 -2.27 -5.03 3.93
C LEU A 90 -1.74 -5.71 2.66
N ASN A 91 -2.06 -6.98 2.44
CA ASN A 91 -1.60 -7.72 1.25
C ASN A 91 -2.21 -7.17 -0.04
N GLN A 92 -3.49 -6.81 -0.02
CA GLN A 92 -4.18 -6.19 -1.15
C GLN A 92 -3.62 -4.79 -1.41
N ARG A 93 -3.44 -3.99 -0.37
CA ARG A 93 -2.91 -2.63 -0.45
C ARG A 93 -1.51 -2.59 -1.05
N VAL A 94 -0.63 -3.50 -0.64
CA VAL A 94 0.73 -3.60 -1.19
C VAL A 94 0.70 -3.92 -2.68
N VAL A 95 -0.11 -4.89 -3.11
CA VAL A 95 -0.21 -5.24 -4.54
C VAL A 95 -0.79 -4.09 -5.36
N VAL A 96 -1.80 -3.37 -4.85
CA VAL A 96 -2.37 -2.17 -5.49
C VAL A 96 -1.30 -1.08 -5.62
N ALA A 97 -0.54 -0.80 -4.56
CA ALA A 97 0.50 0.22 -4.59
C ALA A 97 1.61 -0.13 -5.59
N LEU A 98 2.11 -1.35 -5.59
CA LEU A 98 3.17 -1.79 -6.50
C LEU A 98 2.70 -1.77 -7.96
N HIS A 99 1.46 -2.19 -8.23
CA HIS A 99 0.94 -2.24 -9.59
C HIS A 99 0.57 -0.86 -10.13
N TYR A 100 -0.26 -0.11 -9.41
CA TYR A 100 -0.82 1.16 -9.92
C TYR A 100 0.03 2.38 -9.65
N LEU A 101 0.76 2.44 -8.52
CA LEU A 101 1.59 3.60 -8.20
C LEU A 101 3.03 3.44 -8.69
N SER A 102 3.56 2.22 -8.68
CA SER A 102 4.94 1.96 -9.13
C SER A 102 5.03 1.43 -10.56
N GLY A 103 3.89 1.08 -11.19
CA GLY A 103 3.84 0.61 -12.58
C GLY A 103 4.45 -0.78 -12.81
N LEU A 104 4.59 -1.58 -11.77
CA LEU A 104 5.21 -2.91 -11.86
C LEU A 104 4.26 -3.93 -12.48
N SER A 105 4.80 -4.85 -13.27
CA SER A 105 4.07 -6.03 -13.78
C SER A 105 3.73 -6.98 -12.64
N LEU A 106 2.76 -7.88 -12.87
CA LEU A 106 2.37 -8.86 -11.86
C LEU A 106 3.47 -9.88 -11.58
N GLU A 107 4.30 -10.17 -12.58
CA GLU A 107 5.47 -11.03 -12.50
C GLU A 107 6.54 -10.39 -11.58
N GLU A 108 6.88 -9.12 -11.81
CA GLU A 108 7.82 -8.37 -10.96
C GLU A 108 7.32 -8.29 -9.51
N ILE A 109 6.01 -8.09 -9.32
CA ILE A 109 5.39 -8.07 -7.98
C ILE A 109 5.50 -9.44 -7.33
N ALA A 110 5.28 -10.53 -8.06
CA ALA A 110 5.43 -11.88 -7.55
C ALA A 110 6.85 -12.15 -7.05
N ASP A 111 7.87 -11.71 -7.82
CA ASP A 111 9.28 -11.82 -7.45
C ASP A 111 9.61 -10.96 -6.22
N ILE A 112 9.10 -9.72 -6.15
CA ILE A 112 9.33 -8.81 -5.02
C ILE A 112 8.70 -9.36 -3.73
N LEU A 113 7.47 -9.88 -3.83
CA LEU A 113 6.72 -10.40 -2.68
C LEU A 113 7.07 -11.85 -2.32
N ASP A 114 7.92 -12.49 -3.11
CA ASP A 114 8.31 -13.91 -2.97
C ASP A 114 7.07 -14.82 -2.83
N CYS A 115 6.15 -14.68 -3.78
CA CYS A 115 4.91 -15.45 -3.80
C CYS A 115 4.49 -15.82 -5.23
N PRO A 116 3.69 -16.88 -5.41
CA PRO A 116 3.21 -17.28 -6.73
C PRO A 116 2.45 -16.16 -7.45
N LEU A 117 2.62 -16.07 -8.77
CA LEU A 117 1.90 -15.12 -9.63
C LEU A 117 0.37 -15.22 -9.45
N GLY A 118 -0.17 -16.43 -9.26
CA GLY A 118 -1.59 -16.65 -8.98
C GLY A 118 -2.04 -15.95 -7.69
N THR A 119 -1.17 -15.88 -6.68
CA THR A 119 -1.44 -15.15 -5.43
C THR A 119 -1.51 -13.64 -5.66
N VAL A 120 -0.61 -13.09 -6.49
CA VAL A 120 -0.65 -11.66 -6.87
C VAL A 120 -1.94 -11.35 -7.64
N LYS A 121 -2.28 -12.19 -8.63
CA LYS A 121 -3.52 -12.04 -9.42
C LYS A 121 -4.77 -12.06 -8.55
N SER A 122 -4.87 -13.00 -7.61
CA SER A 122 -6.02 -13.09 -6.72
C SER A 122 -6.11 -11.90 -5.75
N ARG A 123 -4.98 -11.48 -5.16
CA ARG A 123 -4.93 -10.29 -4.29
C ARG A 123 -5.38 -9.03 -5.03
N LEU A 124 -4.93 -8.84 -6.27
CA LEU A 124 -5.31 -7.69 -7.09
C LEU A 124 -6.79 -7.75 -7.49
N HIS A 125 -7.29 -8.94 -7.84
CA HIS A 125 -8.70 -9.14 -8.14
C HIS A 125 -9.60 -8.76 -6.96
N TYR A 126 -9.37 -9.33 -5.79
CA TYR A 126 -10.15 -9.01 -4.60
C TYR A 126 -9.98 -7.56 -4.14
N ALA A 127 -8.79 -6.98 -4.32
CA ALA A 127 -8.60 -5.56 -4.05
C ALA A 127 -9.51 -4.68 -4.94
N ARG A 128 -9.58 -4.96 -6.23
CA ARG A 128 -10.45 -4.24 -7.18
C ARG A 128 -11.93 -4.39 -6.81
N GLU A 129 -12.37 -5.60 -6.47
CA GLU A 129 -13.76 -5.85 -6.06
C GLU A 129 -14.11 -5.06 -4.78
N ASN A 130 -13.22 -5.07 -3.77
CA ASN A 130 -13.42 -4.30 -2.56
C ASN A 130 -13.45 -2.79 -2.82
N LEU A 131 -12.53 -2.28 -3.64
CA LEU A 131 -12.51 -0.85 -4.01
C LEU A 131 -13.78 -0.46 -4.77
N ARG A 132 -14.22 -1.29 -5.72
CA ARG A 132 -15.45 -1.05 -6.47
C ARG A 132 -16.64 -0.95 -5.53
N HIS A 133 -16.81 -1.92 -4.64
CA HIS A 133 -17.92 -1.93 -3.68
C HIS A 133 -17.91 -0.70 -2.77
N GLN A 134 -16.76 -0.29 -2.27
CA GLN A 134 -16.64 0.88 -1.41
C GLN A 134 -16.93 2.19 -2.16
N LEU A 135 -16.46 2.33 -3.40
CA LEU A 135 -16.67 3.54 -4.20
C LEU A 135 -18.08 3.65 -4.78
N GLU A 136 -18.76 2.51 -5.05
CA GLU A 136 -20.16 2.48 -5.47
C GLU A 136 -21.10 2.84 -4.32
N THR A 137 -20.77 2.47 -3.09
CA THR A 137 -21.57 2.83 -1.88
C THR A 137 -21.42 4.29 -1.49
N VAL A 138 -20.32 4.93 -1.86
CA VAL A 138 -20.16 6.37 -1.75
C VAL A 138 -20.82 6.99 -2.98
N HIS A 139 -22.09 7.38 -2.87
CA HIS A 139 -22.79 8.12 -3.92
C HIS A 139 -21.98 9.36 -4.29
N LEU A 140 -21.32 9.33 -5.44
CA LEU A 140 -20.79 10.53 -6.07
C LEU A 140 -22.01 11.37 -6.52
N PRO A 141 -22.31 12.51 -5.92
CA PRO A 141 -23.38 13.38 -6.42
C PRO A 141 -22.91 13.96 -7.76
N GLY A 142 -23.34 13.38 -8.88
CA GLY A 142 -23.26 14.05 -10.16
C GLY A 142 -22.69 13.33 -11.37
N GLU A 143 -22.69 12.00 -11.50
CA GLU A 143 -22.48 11.39 -12.81
C GLU A 143 -23.68 10.53 -13.24
N VAL A 144 -24.46 11.17 -14.10
CA VAL A 144 -25.51 10.56 -14.93
C VAL A 144 -24.88 9.42 -15.73
N ALA A 145 -25.50 8.24 -15.62
CA ALA A 145 -25.22 7.09 -16.43
C ALA A 145 -25.02 7.45 -17.92
N HIS A 146 -23.79 7.47 -18.39
CA HIS A 146 -23.52 7.35 -19.82
C HIS A 146 -23.28 5.90 -20.12
N GLY A 147 -24.35 5.28 -20.66
CA GLY A 147 -24.33 3.93 -21.14
C GLY A 147 -23.23 3.69 -22.16
N TYR A 148 -22.42 2.70 -21.92
CA TYR A 148 -21.71 2.01 -22.99
C TYR A 148 -22.59 0.86 -23.47
N ALA A 149 -23.48 1.21 -24.42
CA ALA A 149 -24.03 0.25 -25.37
C ALA A 149 -23.12 0.28 -26.60
N ARG A 150 -22.35 -0.76 -26.82
CA ARG A 150 -22.05 -1.53 -28.01
C ARG A 150 -20.69 -2.22 -27.92
#